data_7393fa7a4db86db2e71f92c9de8cb93c
#
_entry.id   7393fa7a4db86db2e71f92c9de8cb93c
#
_cell.length_a   1.000
_cell.length_b   1.000
_cell.length_c   1.000
_cell.angle_alpha   90.00
_cell.angle_beta   90.00
_cell.angle_gamma   90.00
#
_symmetry.space_group_name_H-M   'P 1'
#
loop_
_entity.id
_entity.type
_entity.pdbx_description
1 polymer ?
#
loop_
_entity_poly.entity_id
_entity_poly.type
_entity_poly.pdbx_seq_one_letter_code
_entity_poly.pdbx_strand_id
1 'polypeptide(L)'
;MSEKLELFLKKNNIEVLPRKEIEREKRELRFYDPLEYLNTLSEIHKEFLKEENRIKFKFRNDIWKQVQIFKLWIRRVERLEESNKLVNKALDTSKKSLECIENISYKELIRRAMEREEVCIGRIYYEVKNGEKRIFIKNTEDIKFNMVEEDYYNYLKKIRGNYKDELKDLLLEVVEKESLDFKSYVYINSLIQYPYNSMRYLQNNYIKDLKIKSNELEELLLKDYLI
;
A
#
# COMPACT_ATOMS: atom_id res chain seq x y z
N MET A 1 -13.32 13.39 -16.40
CA MET A 1 -12.44 12.26 -16.78
C MET A 1 -11.95 12.55 -18.19
N SER A 2 -10.71 12.23 -18.57
CA SER A 2 -10.28 12.41 -19.96
C SER A 2 -10.89 11.32 -20.84
N GLU A 3 -11.26 11.65 -22.09
CA GLU A 3 -11.80 10.70 -23.05
C GLU A 3 -10.88 9.48 -23.24
N LYS A 4 -9.56 9.70 -23.27
CA LYS A 4 -8.57 8.61 -23.32
C LYS A 4 -8.64 7.66 -22.14
N LEU A 5 -8.87 8.17 -20.91
CA LEU A 5 -9.01 7.33 -19.74
C LEU A 5 -10.28 6.49 -19.78
N GLU A 6 -11.39 7.07 -20.25
CA GLU A 6 -12.63 6.32 -20.44
C GLU A 6 -12.47 5.18 -21.45
N LEU A 7 -11.81 5.44 -22.57
CA LEU A 7 -11.51 4.43 -23.58
C LEU A 7 -10.60 3.33 -23.02
N PHE A 8 -9.56 3.71 -22.25
CA PHE A 8 -8.68 2.74 -21.59
C PHE A 8 -9.43 1.83 -20.63
N LEU A 9 -10.25 2.40 -19.74
CA LEU A 9 -11.04 1.65 -18.78
C LEU A 9 -11.99 0.67 -19.48
N LYS A 10 -12.69 1.15 -20.50
CA LYS A 10 -13.60 0.33 -21.30
C LYS A 10 -12.89 -0.82 -22.04
N LYS A 11 -11.73 -0.53 -22.66
CA LYS A 11 -10.91 -1.54 -23.38
C LYS A 11 -10.44 -2.67 -22.43
N ASN A 12 -10.18 -2.34 -21.18
CA ASN A 12 -9.68 -3.28 -20.18
C ASN A 12 -10.78 -3.84 -19.25
N ASN A 13 -12.05 -3.67 -19.60
CA ASN A 13 -13.20 -4.12 -18.79
C ASN A 13 -13.15 -3.62 -17.34
N ILE A 14 -12.69 -2.37 -17.14
CA ILE A 14 -12.61 -1.73 -15.83
C ILE A 14 -13.79 -0.77 -15.67
N GLU A 15 -14.65 -1.04 -14.70
CA GLU A 15 -15.81 -0.24 -14.38
C GLU A 15 -15.56 0.67 -13.18
N VAL A 16 -16.11 1.88 -13.19
CA VAL A 16 -16.05 2.80 -12.05
C VAL A 16 -17.36 2.69 -11.27
N LEU A 17 -17.31 2.10 -10.07
CA LEU A 17 -18.48 1.92 -9.23
C LEU A 17 -18.59 3.00 -8.17
N PRO A 18 -19.78 3.61 -7.97
CA PRO A 18 -20.05 4.50 -6.85
C PRO A 18 -19.81 3.80 -5.51
N ARG A 19 -19.33 4.55 -4.52
CA ARG A 19 -18.99 4.02 -3.20
C ARG A 19 -20.11 3.19 -2.57
N LYS A 20 -21.37 3.60 -2.74
CA LYS A 20 -22.54 2.89 -2.19
C LYS A 20 -22.70 1.49 -2.79
N GLU A 21 -22.44 1.35 -4.09
CA GLU A 21 -22.51 0.06 -4.78
C GLU A 21 -21.38 -0.86 -4.35
N ILE A 22 -20.15 -0.36 -4.27
CA ILE A 22 -19.00 -1.11 -3.73
C ILE A 22 -19.30 -1.60 -2.29
N GLU A 23 -19.93 -0.80 -1.45
CA GLU A 23 -20.26 -1.20 -0.08
C GLU A 23 -21.35 -2.28 -0.02
N ARG A 24 -22.29 -2.27 -0.98
CA ARG A 24 -23.30 -3.32 -1.15
C ARG A 24 -22.67 -4.63 -1.65
N GLU A 25 -21.78 -4.54 -2.63
CA GLU A 25 -21.11 -5.67 -3.26
C GLU A 25 -19.93 -6.20 -2.44
N LYS A 26 -19.35 -5.43 -1.49
CA LYS A 26 -18.28 -5.88 -0.60
C LYS A 26 -18.56 -7.18 0.16
N ARG A 27 -19.82 -7.58 0.30
CA ARG A 27 -20.19 -8.86 0.92
C ARG A 27 -19.96 -10.03 -0.03
N GLU A 28 -19.96 -9.77 -1.33
CA GLU A 28 -19.78 -10.78 -2.39
C GLU A 28 -18.36 -10.73 -2.97
N LEU A 29 -17.71 -9.55 -3.00
CA LEU A 29 -16.33 -9.33 -3.41
C LEU A 29 -15.32 -9.77 -2.33
N ARG A 30 -15.49 -10.99 -1.79
CA ARG A 30 -14.60 -11.51 -0.74
C ARG A 30 -13.32 -12.07 -1.34
N PHE A 31 -12.25 -11.56 -0.80
CA PHE A 31 -10.89 -12.09 -0.76
C PHE A 31 -10.60 -13.18 -1.79
N TYR A 32 -10.24 -12.70 -2.94
CA TYR A 32 -9.64 -13.48 -3.99
C TYR A 32 -8.31 -14.06 -3.54
N ASP A 33 -7.88 -15.11 -4.20
CA ASP A 33 -6.51 -15.58 -4.11
C ASP A 33 -5.56 -14.35 -4.25
N PRO A 34 -4.67 -14.12 -3.27
CA PRO A 34 -3.74 -13.01 -3.31
C PRO A 34 -2.92 -12.96 -4.59
N LEU A 35 -2.51 -14.12 -5.09
CA LEU A 35 -1.72 -14.22 -6.31
C LEU A 35 -2.53 -13.75 -7.53
N GLU A 36 -3.80 -14.12 -7.62
CA GLU A 36 -4.69 -13.66 -8.69
C GLU A 36 -4.90 -12.14 -8.66
N TYR A 37 -5.05 -11.55 -7.45
CA TYR A 37 -5.13 -10.11 -7.30
C TYR A 37 -3.86 -9.41 -7.79
N LEU A 38 -2.69 -9.89 -7.36
CA LEU A 38 -1.40 -9.33 -7.77
C LEU A 38 -1.18 -9.45 -9.28
N ASN A 39 -1.58 -10.57 -9.88
CA ASN A 39 -1.53 -10.77 -11.33
C ASN A 39 -2.41 -9.76 -12.07
N THR A 40 -3.66 -9.59 -11.63
CA THR A 40 -4.59 -8.63 -12.24
C THR A 40 -4.04 -7.21 -12.17
N LEU A 41 -3.45 -6.84 -11.03
CA LEU A 41 -2.87 -5.51 -10.84
C LEU A 41 -1.68 -5.29 -11.78
N SER A 42 -0.78 -6.28 -11.90
CA SER A 42 0.36 -6.23 -12.82
C SER A 42 -0.07 -6.14 -14.29
N GLU A 43 -1.09 -6.89 -14.69
CA GLU A 43 -1.65 -6.79 -16.04
C GLU A 43 -2.12 -5.38 -16.37
N ILE A 44 -2.82 -4.72 -15.44
CA ILE A 44 -3.30 -3.36 -15.62
C ILE A 44 -2.14 -2.37 -15.69
N HIS A 45 -1.13 -2.50 -14.81
CA HIS A 45 0.06 -1.65 -14.86
C HIS A 45 0.77 -1.75 -16.23
N LYS A 46 0.95 -2.97 -16.73
CA LYS A 46 1.56 -3.20 -18.05
C LYS A 46 0.76 -2.61 -19.20
N GLU A 47 -0.58 -2.65 -19.11
CA GLU A 47 -1.42 -2.01 -20.12
C GLU A 47 -1.26 -0.48 -20.14
N PHE A 48 -1.06 0.17 -18.99
CA PHE A 48 -0.77 1.61 -18.94
C PHE A 48 0.59 1.98 -19.55
N LEU A 49 1.56 1.09 -19.51
CA LEU A 49 2.91 1.34 -20.06
C LEU A 49 2.95 1.28 -21.60
N LYS A 50 1.92 0.74 -22.26
CA LYS A 50 1.88 0.70 -23.73
C LYS A 50 1.72 2.10 -24.31
N GLU A 51 2.49 2.43 -25.36
CA GLU A 51 2.47 3.78 -25.99
C GLU A 51 1.07 4.24 -26.42
N GLU A 52 0.28 3.31 -26.95
CA GLU A 52 -1.11 3.58 -27.39
C GLU A 52 -2.03 4.03 -26.25
N ASN A 53 -1.71 3.62 -25.00
CA ASN A 53 -2.50 3.89 -23.82
C ASN A 53 -1.94 5.09 -23.00
N ARG A 54 -0.93 5.78 -23.51
CA ARG A 54 -0.31 6.92 -22.79
C ARG A 54 -1.33 8.00 -22.46
N ILE A 55 -1.57 8.16 -21.15
CA ILE A 55 -2.46 9.16 -20.58
C ILE A 55 -1.63 10.04 -19.65
N LYS A 56 -1.77 11.37 -19.78
CA LYS A 56 -1.05 12.29 -18.89
C LYS A 56 -1.77 12.38 -17.56
N PHE A 57 -1.14 11.87 -16.51
CA PHE A 57 -1.57 12.03 -15.14
C PHE A 57 -0.68 13.01 -14.38
N LYS A 58 -1.17 13.51 -13.25
CA LYS A 58 -0.34 14.25 -12.31
C LYS A 58 0.45 13.26 -11.46
N PHE A 59 1.77 13.45 -11.37
CA PHE A 59 2.60 12.65 -10.47
C PHE A 59 2.26 12.96 -9.01
N ARG A 60 1.99 11.93 -8.21
CA ARG A 60 1.68 12.03 -6.79
C ARG A 60 2.40 10.92 -6.03
N ASN A 61 3.45 11.26 -5.33
CA ASN A 61 4.12 10.30 -4.46
C ASN A 61 3.52 10.35 -3.04
N ASP A 62 2.46 9.60 -2.82
CA ASP A 62 1.79 9.56 -1.53
C ASP A 62 2.56 8.69 -0.51
N ILE A 63 3.31 7.68 -0.97
CA ILE A 63 4.20 6.89 -0.10
C ILE A 63 5.31 7.75 0.49
N TRP A 64 5.88 8.68 -0.28
CA TRP A 64 6.83 9.64 0.26
C TRP A 64 6.25 10.44 1.43
N LYS A 65 5.03 10.94 1.29
CA LYS A 65 4.33 11.64 2.36
C LYS A 65 4.14 10.75 3.58
N GLN A 66 3.82 9.47 3.35
CA GLN A 66 3.69 8.48 4.41
C GLN A 66 4.99 8.28 5.18
N VAL A 67 6.12 8.16 4.50
CA VAL A 67 7.45 8.05 5.13
C VAL A 67 7.74 9.29 5.98
N GLN A 68 7.42 10.50 5.51
CA GLN A 68 7.60 11.73 6.29
C GLN A 68 6.69 11.74 7.55
N ILE A 69 5.46 11.26 7.43
CA ILE A 69 4.54 11.11 8.56
C ILE A 69 5.11 10.12 9.58
N PHE A 70 5.67 9.00 9.15
CA PHE A 70 6.30 8.01 10.02
C PHE A 70 7.50 8.60 10.80
N LYS A 71 8.35 9.37 10.14
CA LYS A 71 9.44 10.10 10.79
C LYS A 71 8.94 11.08 11.86
N LEU A 72 7.85 11.78 11.56
CA LEU A 72 7.23 12.70 12.52
C LEU A 72 6.66 11.94 13.72
N TRP A 73 6.02 10.80 13.52
CA TRP A 73 5.48 9.98 14.60
C TRP A 73 6.57 9.45 15.52
N ILE A 74 7.68 8.95 14.97
CA ILE A 74 8.84 8.51 15.77
C ILE A 74 9.31 9.65 16.65
N ARG A 75 9.58 10.85 16.10
CA ARG A 75 10.04 12.00 16.87
C ARG A 75 9.08 12.42 17.99
N ARG A 76 7.78 12.26 17.79
CA ARG A 76 6.77 12.54 18.82
C ARG A 76 6.76 11.49 19.91
N VAL A 77 6.80 10.22 19.53
CA VAL A 77 6.78 9.11 20.49
C VAL A 77 8.07 9.05 21.29
N GLU A 78 9.22 9.41 20.73
CA GLU A 78 10.50 9.54 21.46
C GLU A 78 10.46 10.59 22.60
N ARG A 79 9.55 11.55 22.52
CA ARG A 79 9.36 12.58 23.56
C ARG A 79 8.38 12.16 24.65
N LEU A 80 7.77 10.98 24.53
CA LEU A 80 6.97 10.43 25.60
C LEU A 80 7.91 10.01 26.74
N GLU A 81 7.74 10.57 27.92
CA GLU A 81 8.58 10.26 29.10
C GLU A 81 8.25 8.89 29.72
N GLU A 82 7.39 8.10 29.09
CA GLU A 82 7.01 6.77 29.56
C GLU A 82 8.02 5.70 29.16
N SER A 83 8.79 5.19 30.13
CA SER A 83 9.61 4.00 29.97
C SER A 83 8.74 2.72 29.97
N ASN A 84 8.08 2.45 28.86
CA ASN A 84 7.24 1.26 28.68
C ASN A 84 7.87 0.32 27.63
N LYS A 85 8.06 -0.95 27.99
CA LYS A 85 8.64 -1.98 27.11
C LYS A 85 7.89 -2.11 25.77
N LEU A 86 6.57 -1.94 25.77
CA LEU A 86 5.74 -2.02 24.56
C LEU A 86 5.97 -0.80 23.67
N VAL A 87 6.10 0.40 24.26
CA VAL A 87 6.44 1.64 23.53
C VAL A 87 7.80 1.49 22.85
N ASN A 88 8.79 1.02 23.59
CA ASN A 88 10.15 0.81 23.06
C ASN A 88 10.14 -0.20 21.90
N LYS A 89 9.36 -1.29 22.01
CA LYS A 89 9.22 -2.28 20.93
C LYS A 89 8.64 -1.66 19.66
N ALA A 90 7.59 -0.82 19.78
CA ALA A 90 7.01 -0.10 18.64
C ALA A 90 8.02 0.87 18.02
N LEU A 91 8.75 1.63 18.84
CA LEU A 91 9.76 2.57 18.40
C LEU A 91 10.92 1.89 17.67
N ASP A 92 11.47 0.84 18.25
CA ASP A 92 12.63 0.12 17.68
C ASP A 92 12.27 -0.50 16.33
N THR A 93 11.08 -1.09 16.21
CA THR A 93 10.60 -1.63 14.95
C THR A 93 10.38 -0.52 13.92
N SER A 94 9.82 0.61 14.34
CA SER A 94 9.61 1.77 13.46
C SER A 94 10.92 2.33 12.93
N LYS A 95 11.93 2.47 13.80
CA LYS A 95 13.27 2.95 13.42
C LYS A 95 13.93 2.01 12.42
N LYS A 96 13.93 0.70 12.70
CA LYS A 96 14.48 -0.33 11.79
C LYS A 96 13.81 -0.28 10.42
N SER A 97 12.47 -0.18 10.37
CA SER A 97 11.74 -0.07 9.10
C SER A 97 12.16 1.16 8.30
N LEU A 98 12.31 2.32 8.95
CA LEU A 98 12.74 3.54 8.25
C LEU A 98 14.21 3.51 7.85
N GLU A 99 15.07 2.95 8.66
CA GLU A 99 16.50 2.76 8.34
C GLU A 99 16.66 1.89 7.09
N CYS A 100 15.92 0.80 6.96
CA CYS A 100 15.90 -0.01 5.75
C CYS A 100 15.48 0.81 4.51
N ILE A 101 14.45 1.65 4.63
CA ILE A 101 13.99 2.51 3.53
C ILE A 101 15.05 3.56 3.14
N GLU A 102 15.75 4.14 4.11
CA GLU A 102 16.80 5.13 3.85
C GLU A 102 18.03 4.51 3.18
N ASN A 103 18.41 3.31 3.60
CA ASN A 103 19.59 2.60 3.10
C ASN A 103 19.46 2.15 1.64
N ILE A 104 18.27 1.95 1.12
CA ILE A 104 18.05 1.54 -0.28
C ILE A 104 18.01 2.68 -1.30
N SER A 105 18.27 3.92 -0.88
CA SER A 105 18.19 5.07 -1.80
C SER A 105 16.83 5.18 -2.52
N TYR A 106 15.73 5.07 -1.77
CA TYR A 106 14.37 5.07 -2.31
C TYR A 106 14.06 6.20 -3.32
N LYS A 107 14.87 7.26 -3.37
CA LYS A 107 14.79 8.30 -4.41
C LYS A 107 15.00 7.74 -5.82
N GLU A 108 15.77 6.66 -5.94
CA GLU A 108 15.98 5.98 -7.22
C GLU A 108 14.71 5.28 -7.70
N LEU A 109 13.92 4.73 -6.77
CA LEU A 109 12.62 4.13 -7.09
C LEU A 109 11.66 5.19 -7.64
N ILE A 110 11.63 6.38 -7.03
CA ILE A 110 10.84 7.52 -7.52
C ILE A 110 11.30 7.92 -8.93
N ARG A 111 12.61 8.04 -9.14
CA ARG A 111 13.17 8.41 -10.46
C ARG A 111 12.77 7.39 -11.51
N ARG A 112 12.93 6.09 -11.23
CA ARG A 112 12.50 5.00 -12.11
C ARG A 112 11.00 5.13 -12.47
N ALA A 113 10.15 5.33 -11.45
CA ALA A 113 8.71 5.47 -11.66
C ALA A 113 8.36 6.67 -12.55
N MET A 114 9.09 7.78 -12.40
CA MET A 114 8.92 8.96 -13.27
C MET A 114 9.42 8.70 -14.70
N GLU A 115 10.57 8.05 -14.86
CA GLU A 115 11.17 7.73 -16.16
C GLU A 115 10.30 6.72 -16.94
N ARG A 116 9.72 5.75 -16.25
CA ARG A 116 8.82 4.75 -16.86
C ARG A 116 7.38 5.26 -17.01
N GLU A 117 7.05 6.41 -16.47
CA GLU A 117 5.66 6.92 -16.38
C GLU A 117 4.72 5.90 -15.71
N GLU A 118 5.17 5.26 -14.62
CA GLU A 118 4.41 4.24 -13.90
C GLU A 118 3.08 4.80 -13.38
N VAL A 119 2.01 4.03 -13.52
CA VAL A 119 0.65 4.43 -13.13
C VAL A 119 0.13 3.51 -12.05
N CYS A 120 -0.27 4.09 -10.92
CA CYS A 120 -1.06 3.41 -9.91
C CYS A 120 -2.54 3.55 -10.23
N ILE A 121 -3.31 2.49 -10.02
CA ILE A 121 -4.76 2.47 -10.19
C ILE A 121 -5.50 2.55 -8.85
N GLY A 122 -4.77 2.35 -7.75
CA GLY A 122 -5.33 2.27 -6.42
C GLY A 122 -5.91 0.89 -6.12
N ARG A 123 -7.00 0.86 -5.37
CA ARG A 123 -7.63 -0.41 -5.01
C ARG A 123 -8.55 -0.88 -6.13
N ILE A 124 -8.26 -2.06 -6.65
CA ILE A 124 -9.16 -2.79 -7.54
C ILE A 124 -10.06 -3.75 -6.78
N TYR A 125 -11.17 -4.09 -7.39
CA TYR A 125 -12.09 -5.17 -7.02
C TYR A 125 -12.38 -5.93 -8.30
N TYR A 126 -12.64 -7.22 -8.23
CA TYR A 126 -13.06 -7.97 -9.41
C TYR A 126 -14.05 -9.07 -9.04
N GLU A 127 -14.84 -9.48 -9.99
CA GLU A 127 -15.70 -10.64 -9.92
C GLU A 127 -15.49 -11.51 -11.17
N VAL A 128 -15.73 -12.78 -11.02
CA VAL A 128 -15.79 -13.71 -12.16
C VAL A 128 -17.24 -14.11 -12.33
N LYS A 129 -17.86 -13.68 -13.42
CA LYS A 129 -19.26 -13.98 -13.76
C LYS A 129 -19.32 -14.63 -15.13
N ASN A 130 -19.90 -15.83 -15.22
CA ASN A 130 -19.99 -16.61 -16.47
C ASN A 130 -18.63 -16.84 -17.16
N GLY A 131 -17.54 -16.93 -16.40
CA GLY A 131 -16.19 -17.09 -16.93
C GLY A 131 -15.51 -15.79 -17.38
N GLU A 132 -16.20 -14.66 -17.33
CA GLU A 132 -15.63 -13.35 -17.62
C GLU A 132 -15.21 -12.64 -16.34
N LYS A 133 -14.01 -12.06 -16.36
CA LYS A 133 -13.45 -11.26 -15.28
C LYS A 133 -13.86 -9.80 -15.47
N ARG A 134 -14.58 -9.24 -14.50
CA ARG A 134 -14.92 -7.81 -14.44
C ARG A 134 -14.11 -7.17 -13.33
N ILE A 135 -13.50 -6.02 -13.62
CA ILE A 135 -12.66 -5.28 -12.71
C ILE A 135 -13.36 -3.96 -12.36
N PHE A 136 -13.34 -3.62 -11.08
CA PHE A 136 -13.99 -2.41 -10.58
C PHE A 136 -12.99 -1.54 -9.83
N ILE A 137 -13.11 -0.23 -9.98
CA ILE A 137 -12.41 0.77 -9.17
C ILE A 137 -13.42 1.71 -8.52
N LYS A 138 -13.04 2.30 -7.41
CA LYS A 138 -13.93 3.18 -6.63
C LYS A 138 -14.13 4.55 -7.28
N ASN A 139 -13.06 5.12 -7.80
CA ASN A 139 -13.05 6.40 -8.49
C ASN A 139 -11.79 6.51 -9.37
N THR A 140 -11.84 7.41 -10.33
CA THR A 140 -10.73 7.66 -11.24
C THR A 140 -9.65 8.59 -10.67
N GLU A 141 -9.90 9.21 -9.50
CA GLU A 141 -8.94 10.11 -8.84
C GLU A 141 -7.78 9.34 -8.20
N ASP A 142 -7.98 8.03 -7.95
CA ASP A 142 -6.93 7.14 -7.44
C ASP A 142 -5.93 6.78 -8.54
N ILE A 143 -6.30 6.95 -9.83
CA ILE A 143 -5.40 6.72 -10.97
C ILE A 143 -4.46 7.92 -11.11
N LYS A 144 -3.15 7.66 -11.01
CA LYS A 144 -2.13 8.72 -10.97
C LYS A 144 -0.77 8.17 -11.38
N PHE A 145 0.11 9.04 -11.85
CA PHE A 145 1.52 8.68 -11.91
C PHE A 145 2.09 8.53 -10.50
N ASN A 146 2.61 7.36 -10.21
CA ASN A 146 3.27 7.04 -8.95
C ASN A 146 4.04 5.73 -9.09
N MET A 147 4.85 5.41 -8.09
CA MET A 147 5.53 4.12 -7.96
C MET A 147 4.49 3.00 -7.82
N VAL A 148 4.56 1.96 -8.65
CA VAL A 148 3.64 0.80 -8.57
C VAL A 148 3.69 0.10 -7.22
N GLU A 149 4.78 0.24 -6.47
CA GLU A 149 4.92 -0.23 -5.09
C GLU A 149 3.80 0.28 -4.17
N GLU A 150 3.18 1.45 -4.46
CA GLU A 150 2.05 1.96 -3.66
C GLU A 150 0.85 1.03 -3.71
N ASP A 151 0.48 0.56 -4.89
CA ASP A 151 -0.68 -0.32 -5.05
C ASP A 151 -0.44 -1.66 -4.33
N TYR A 152 0.74 -2.24 -4.50
CA TYR A 152 1.15 -3.48 -3.84
C TYR A 152 1.23 -3.34 -2.32
N TYR A 153 1.86 -2.27 -1.82
CA TYR A 153 1.88 -1.98 -0.39
C TYR A 153 0.48 -1.88 0.20
N ASN A 154 -0.41 -1.13 -0.47
CA ASN A 154 -1.77 -0.92 0.00
C ASN A 154 -2.59 -2.21 0.06
N TYR A 155 -2.33 -3.16 -0.84
CA TYR A 155 -2.96 -4.47 -0.83
C TYR A 155 -2.34 -5.40 0.21
N LEU A 156 -1.04 -5.64 0.14
CA LEU A 156 -0.32 -6.58 1.01
C LEU A 156 -0.44 -6.21 2.49
N LYS A 157 -0.41 -4.94 2.83
CA LYS A 157 -0.68 -4.46 4.18
C LYS A 157 -2.03 -4.93 4.74
N LYS A 158 -3.04 -5.10 3.91
CA LYS A 158 -4.38 -5.52 4.34
C LYS A 158 -4.47 -7.02 4.57
N ILE A 159 -3.77 -7.79 3.75
CA ILE A 159 -3.84 -9.26 3.81
C ILE A 159 -2.78 -9.88 4.72
N ARG A 160 -1.78 -9.10 5.16
CA ARG A 160 -0.63 -9.60 5.94
C ARG A 160 -1.01 -10.46 7.14
N GLY A 161 -2.19 -10.23 7.73
CA GLY A 161 -2.67 -11.00 8.87
C GLY A 161 -3.08 -12.43 8.54
N ASN A 162 -3.63 -12.62 7.35
CA ASN A 162 -4.12 -13.92 6.92
C ASN A 162 -3.06 -14.71 6.15
N TYR A 163 -2.03 -14.04 5.64
CA TYR A 163 -1.00 -14.61 4.74
C TYR A 163 0.41 -14.28 5.24
N LYS A 164 0.63 -14.41 6.57
CA LYS A 164 1.90 -14.01 7.19
C LYS A 164 3.07 -14.83 6.65
N ASP A 165 2.89 -16.11 6.49
CA ASP A 165 3.94 -17.03 6.07
C ASP A 165 4.21 -16.93 4.56
N GLU A 166 3.20 -16.62 3.75
CA GLU A 166 3.31 -16.46 2.30
C GLU A 166 3.69 -15.05 1.87
N LEU A 167 3.70 -14.07 2.78
CA LEU A 167 3.92 -12.66 2.44
C LEU A 167 5.24 -12.41 1.70
N LYS A 168 6.28 -13.15 2.07
CA LYS A 168 7.59 -13.06 1.42
C LYS A 168 7.51 -13.52 -0.03
N ASP A 169 6.84 -14.63 -0.27
CA ASP A 169 6.72 -15.20 -1.61
C ASP A 169 5.85 -14.32 -2.50
N LEU A 170 4.74 -13.79 -1.95
CA LEU A 170 3.91 -12.80 -2.64
C LEU A 170 4.68 -11.53 -3.03
N LEU A 171 5.58 -11.06 -2.18
CA LEU A 171 6.45 -9.92 -2.49
C LEU A 171 7.46 -10.24 -3.59
N LEU A 172 8.04 -11.44 -3.60
CA LEU A 172 8.96 -11.87 -4.66
C LEU A 172 8.23 -11.97 -6.01
N GLU A 173 7.01 -12.51 -6.01
CA GLU A 173 6.15 -12.54 -7.21
C GLU A 173 5.89 -11.13 -7.77
N VAL A 174 5.61 -10.15 -6.89
CA VAL A 174 5.44 -8.74 -7.32
C VAL A 174 6.68 -8.23 -8.02
N VAL A 175 7.86 -8.42 -7.41
CA VAL A 175 9.13 -7.92 -7.94
C VAL A 175 9.42 -8.53 -9.31
N GLU A 176 9.21 -9.84 -9.47
CA GLU A 176 9.41 -10.55 -10.72
C GLU A 176 8.43 -10.08 -11.80
N LYS A 177 7.14 -10.05 -11.49
CA LYS A 177 6.08 -9.70 -12.46
C LYS A 177 6.19 -8.27 -12.98
N GLU A 178 6.55 -7.33 -12.13
CA GLU A 178 6.73 -5.92 -12.49
C GLU A 178 8.14 -5.61 -13.01
N SER A 179 9.02 -6.61 -13.07
CA SER A 179 10.43 -6.42 -13.42
C SER A 179 11.09 -5.32 -12.59
N LEU A 180 10.84 -5.36 -11.28
CA LEU A 180 11.42 -4.46 -10.29
C LEU A 180 12.74 -5.02 -9.76
N ASP A 181 13.51 -4.18 -9.08
CA ASP A 181 14.74 -4.59 -8.42
C ASP A 181 14.49 -4.99 -6.94
N PHE A 182 15.53 -5.53 -6.30
CA PHE A 182 15.46 -5.92 -4.90
C PHE A 182 15.21 -4.72 -3.96
N LYS A 183 15.49 -3.49 -4.37
CA LYS A 183 15.19 -2.29 -3.58
C LYS A 183 13.69 -2.13 -3.40
N SER A 184 12.89 -2.43 -4.44
CA SER A 184 11.42 -2.41 -4.36
C SER A 184 10.89 -3.44 -3.36
N TYR A 185 11.47 -4.65 -3.34
CA TYR A 185 11.16 -5.65 -2.31
C TYR A 185 11.41 -5.10 -0.90
N VAL A 186 12.63 -4.61 -0.65
CA VAL A 186 13.00 -4.06 0.67
C VAL A 186 12.08 -2.90 1.04
N TYR A 187 11.76 -2.03 0.09
CA TYR A 187 10.90 -0.87 0.31
C TYR A 187 9.49 -1.26 0.75
N ILE A 188 8.81 -2.12 -0.01
CA ILE A 188 7.45 -2.57 0.30
C ILE A 188 7.46 -3.34 1.63
N ASN A 189 8.40 -4.26 1.82
CA ASN A 189 8.50 -5.06 3.04
C ASN A 189 8.70 -4.17 4.28
N SER A 190 9.59 -3.19 4.20
CA SER A 190 9.84 -2.26 5.30
C SER A 190 8.61 -1.42 5.65
N LEU A 191 7.86 -0.96 4.65
CA LEU A 191 6.60 -0.25 4.85
C LEU A 191 5.53 -1.14 5.51
N ILE A 192 5.47 -2.44 5.14
CA ILE A 192 4.52 -3.40 5.71
C ILE A 192 4.88 -3.71 7.17
N GLN A 193 6.18 -3.81 7.49
CA GLN A 193 6.65 -4.08 8.84
C GLN A 193 6.54 -2.88 9.79
N TYR A 194 6.33 -1.67 9.27
CA TYR A 194 6.12 -0.50 10.12
C TYR A 194 4.85 -0.68 10.99
N PRO A 195 4.95 -0.54 12.33
CA PRO A 195 3.85 -0.78 13.26
C PRO A 195 2.83 0.38 13.24
N TYR A 196 2.09 0.48 12.17
CA TYR A 196 1.22 1.61 11.86
C TYR A 196 0.16 1.87 12.94
N ASN A 197 -0.51 0.81 13.42
CA ASN A 197 -1.62 0.97 14.37
C ASN A 197 -1.09 1.44 15.72
N SER A 198 -0.02 0.82 16.22
CA SER A 198 0.64 1.17 17.48
C SER A 198 1.21 2.58 17.44
N MET A 199 1.94 2.93 16.39
CA MET A 199 2.53 4.25 16.25
C MET A 199 1.49 5.36 16.07
N ARG A 200 0.40 5.09 15.39
CA ARG A 200 -0.74 6.02 15.27
C ARG A 200 -1.40 6.26 16.64
N TYR A 201 -1.57 5.22 17.43
CA TYR A 201 -2.09 5.32 18.79
C TYR A 201 -1.17 6.17 19.66
N LEU A 202 0.11 5.84 19.71
CA LEU A 202 1.11 6.53 20.53
C LEU A 202 1.22 8.02 20.18
N GLN A 203 1.31 8.36 18.87
CA GLN A 203 1.40 9.76 18.47
C GLN A 203 0.11 10.54 18.75
N ASN A 204 -1.07 9.89 18.70
CA ASN A 204 -2.33 10.54 19.07
C ASN A 204 -2.39 10.84 20.57
N ASN A 205 -1.90 9.92 21.41
CA ASN A 205 -1.81 10.16 22.85
C ASN A 205 -0.81 11.28 23.17
N TYR A 206 0.33 11.34 22.48
CA TYR A 206 1.26 12.46 22.59
C TYR A 206 0.59 13.82 22.29
N ILE A 207 -0.17 13.91 21.17
CA ILE A 207 -0.82 15.18 20.78
C ILE A 207 -1.90 15.60 21.80
N LYS A 208 -2.62 14.62 22.36
CA LYS A 208 -3.75 14.86 23.27
C LYS A 208 -3.36 14.88 24.75
N ASP A 209 -2.09 14.71 25.04
CA ASP A 209 -1.56 14.56 26.41
C ASP A 209 -2.31 13.50 27.23
N LEU A 210 -2.54 12.35 26.62
CA LEU A 210 -3.25 11.24 27.25
C LEU A 210 -2.29 10.15 27.71
N LYS A 211 -2.60 9.51 28.83
CA LYS A 211 -1.87 8.34 29.31
C LYS A 211 -2.00 7.15 28.37
N ILE A 212 -0.90 6.46 28.15
CA ILE A 212 -0.86 5.24 27.35
C ILE A 212 -1.44 4.09 28.19
N LYS A 213 -2.46 3.41 27.64
CA LYS A 213 -3.02 2.22 28.24
C LYS A 213 -2.33 0.98 27.66
N SER A 214 -1.60 0.27 28.52
CA SER A 214 -0.81 -0.89 28.10
C SER A 214 -1.62 -1.95 27.38
N ASN A 215 -2.84 -2.27 27.83
CA ASN A 215 -3.71 -3.26 27.20
C ASN A 215 -4.10 -2.87 25.77
N GLU A 216 -4.46 -1.58 25.55
CA GLU A 216 -4.79 -1.09 24.21
C GLU A 216 -3.56 -1.16 23.27
N LEU A 217 -2.40 -0.79 23.79
CA LEU A 217 -1.15 -0.86 23.01
C LEU A 217 -0.77 -2.30 22.68
N GLU A 218 -0.94 -3.23 23.60
CA GLU A 218 -0.68 -4.66 23.38
C GLU A 218 -1.56 -5.23 22.26
N GLU A 219 -2.86 -4.95 22.29
CA GLU A 219 -3.78 -5.34 21.21
C GLU A 219 -3.37 -4.76 19.84
N LEU A 220 -2.86 -3.52 19.82
CA LEU A 220 -2.42 -2.89 18.58
C LEU A 220 -1.11 -3.48 18.07
N LEU A 221 -0.18 -3.85 18.97
CA LEU A 221 1.04 -4.57 18.63
C LEU A 221 0.75 -5.96 18.07
N LEU A 222 -0.26 -6.66 18.60
CA LEU A 222 -0.76 -7.91 18.01
C LEU A 222 -1.27 -7.67 16.58
N LYS A 223 -2.06 -6.63 16.36
CA LYS A 223 -2.54 -6.25 15.01
C LYS A 223 -1.42 -5.84 14.06
N ASP A 224 -0.33 -5.32 14.60
CA ASP A 224 0.88 -4.99 13.84
C ASP A 224 1.83 -6.20 13.71
N TYR A 225 1.47 -7.38 14.28
CA TYR A 225 2.22 -8.64 14.25
C TYR A 225 3.61 -8.53 14.88
N LEU A 226 3.73 -7.78 15.97
CA LEU A 226 4.99 -7.58 16.68
C LEU A 226 5.14 -8.44 17.96
N ILE A 227 4.06 -9.03 18.45
CA ILE A 227 4.04 -9.91 19.63
C ILE A 227 3.22 -11.16 19.35
#